data_9f89282ec75c907bf46ddaa09bf78348
#
_entry.id   9f89282ec75c907bf46ddaa09bf78348
#
_cell.length_a   1.000
_cell.length_b   1.000
_cell.length_c   1.000
_cell.angle_alpha   90.00
_cell.angle_beta   90.00
_cell.angle_gamma   90.00
#
_symmetry.space_group_name_H-M   'P 1'
#
loop_
_entity.id
_entity.type
_entity.pdbx_description
1 polymer ?
#
loop_
_entity_poly.entity_id
_entity_poly.type
_entity_poly.pdbx_seq_one_letter_code
_entity_poly.pdbx_strand_id
1 'polypeptide(L)'
;EPAVRFLKGEYGGLLRELEEKMNAAAEELEFEKAAKYRDTISDIKKIGDRQHIVSSPNTDADAIGIYSDDLGSAVSVLFVRGGIITDRECFFFPAEEILDSGTLTSLLFGFYTDREYIPKEVLLGYDLLPEDQSMLEAKFAESGSVRLYRPQRGDKHRLVEQSENNAKNLLMHKRETEDRTTKFLAGVASFLGLE
;
A
#
# COMPACT_ATOMS: atom_id res chain seq x y z
N GLU A 1 -30.46 -4.53 4.14
CA GLU A 1 -30.32 -3.72 2.93
C GLU A 1 -28.91 -3.84 2.39
N PRO A 2 -28.72 -4.23 1.11
CA PRO A 2 -27.38 -4.52 0.54
C PRO A 2 -26.40 -3.35 0.62
N ALA A 3 -26.85 -2.11 0.40
CA ALA A 3 -26.03 -0.92 0.42
C ALA A 3 -25.42 -0.62 1.82
N VAL A 4 -26.16 -0.88 2.90
CA VAL A 4 -25.68 -0.70 4.28
C VAL A 4 -24.61 -1.73 4.62
N ARG A 5 -24.77 -2.98 4.18
CA ARG A 5 -23.77 -4.05 4.35
C ARG A 5 -22.52 -3.78 3.54
N PHE A 6 -22.68 -3.25 2.33
CA PHE A 6 -21.56 -2.79 1.50
C PHE A 6 -20.76 -1.69 2.20
N LEU A 7 -21.40 -0.65 2.74
CA LEU A 7 -20.75 0.44 3.47
C LEU A 7 -20.09 -0.01 4.79
N LYS A 8 -20.55 -1.12 5.38
CA LYS A 8 -19.95 -1.75 6.55
C LYS A 8 -18.79 -2.70 6.23
N GLY A 9 -18.45 -2.86 4.95
CA GLY A 9 -17.36 -3.76 4.53
C GLY A 9 -17.71 -5.25 4.52
N GLU A 10 -18.99 -5.62 4.61
CA GLU A 10 -19.45 -7.02 4.60
C GLU A 10 -19.57 -7.55 3.16
N TYR A 11 -18.49 -7.49 2.38
CA TYR A 11 -18.49 -7.83 0.94
C TYR A 11 -18.69 -9.32 0.67
N GLY A 12 -18.20 -10.21 1.54
CA GLY A 12 -18.23 -11.66 1.30
C GLY A 12 -19.64 -12.24 1.16
N GLY A 13 -20.58 -11.77 1.98
CA GLY A 13 -21.98 -12.17 1.89
C GLY A 13 -22.67 -11.65 0.63
N LEU A 14 -22.39 -10.39 0.27
CA LEU A 14 -22.93 -9.76 -0.93
C LEU A 14 -22.39 -10.41 -2.22
N LEU A 15 -21.10 -10.70 -2.28
CA LEU A 15 -20.49 -11.38 -3.43
C LEU A 15 -21.11 -12.76 -3.65
N ARG A 16 -21.30 -13.55 -2.59
CA ARG A 16 -21.95 -14.87 -2.69
C ARG A 16 -23.38 -14.77 -3.22
N GLU A 17 -24.16 -13.83 -2.70
CA GLU A 17 -25.54 -13.60 -3.17
C GLU A 17 -25.58 -13.21 -4.66
N LEU A 18 -24.64 -12.38 -5.11
CA LEU A 18 -24.55 -11.98 -6.52
C LEU A 18 -24.06 -13.11 -7.42
N GLU A 19 -23.13 -13.95 -6.94
CA GLU A 19 -22.67 -15.17 -7.65
C GLU A 19 -23.83 -16.18 -7.82
N GLU A 20 -24.65 -16.37 -6.80
CA GLU A 20 -25.86 -17.23 -6.88
C GLU A 20 -26.86 -16.67 -7.92
N LYS A 21 -27.12 -15.37 -7.90
CA LYS A 21 -28.00 -14.71 -8.89
C LYS A 21 -27.46 -14.75 -10.31
N MET A 22 -26.15 -14.63 -10.47
CA MET A 22 -25.49 -14.76 -11.77
C MET A 22 -25.66 -16.16 -12.35
N ASN A 23 -25.43 -17.19 -11.52
CA ASN A 23 -25.58 -18.58 -11.93
C ASN A 23 -27.03 -18.93 -12.28
N ALA A 24 -28.00 -18.51 -11.45
CA ALA A 24 -29.43 -18.70 -11.73
C ALA A 24 -29.86 -18.05 -13.06
N ALA A 25 -29.43 -16.79 -13.31
CA ALA A 25 -29.71 -16.11 -14.56
C ALA A 25 -29.06 -16.82 -15.77
N ALA A 26 -27.88 -17.41 -15.60
CA ALA A 26 -27.22 -18.19 -16.66
C ALA A 26 -27.95 -19.52 -16.94
N GLU A 27 -28.47 -20.21 -15.92
CA GLU A 27 -29.28 -21.41 -16.05
C GLU A 27 -30.62 -21.15 -16.76
N GLU A 28 -31.20 -19.96 -16.50
CA GLU A 28 -32.41 -19.49 -17.17
C GLU A 28 -32.15 -18.94 -18.59
N LEU A 29 -30.93 -19.02 -19.10
CA LEU A 29 -30.45 -18.47 -20.38
C LEU A 29 -30.60 -16.95 -20.50
N GLU A 30 -30.76 -16.23 -19.39
CA GLU A 30 -30.80 -14.77 -19.32
C GLU A 30 -29.39 -14.14 -19.30
N PHE A 31 -28.66 -14.33 -20.38
CA PHE A 31 -27.23 -13.98 -20.47
C PHE A 31 -26.92 -12.50 -20.22
N GLU A 32 -27.84 -11.59 -20.58
CA GLU A 32 -27.66 -10.15 -20.31
C GLU A 32 -27.74 -9.84 -18.81
N LYS A 33 -28.59 -10.52 -18.06
CA LYS A 33 -28.65 -10.37 -16.60
C LYS A 33 -27.45 -11.00 -15.94
N ALA A 34 -27.04 -12.19 -16.38
CA ALA A 34 -25.85 -12.85 -15.88
C ALA A 34 -24.60 -11.97 -16.10
N ALA A 35 -24.45 -11.32 -17.27
CA ALA A 35 -23.37 -10.40 -17.56
C ALA A 35 -23.37 -9.17 -16.62
N LYS A 36 -24.53 -8.58 -16.34
CA LYS A 36 -24.65 -7.46 -15.38
C LYS A 36 -24.21 -7.86 -13.97
N TYR A 37 -24.59 -9.05 -13.50
CA TYR A 37 -24.14 -9.55 -12.20
C TYR A 37 -22.64 -9.79 -12.18
N ARG A 38 -22.06 -10.40 -13.23
CA ARG A 38 -20.60 -10.58 -13.38
C ARG A 38 -19.86 -9.26 -13.30
N ASP A 39 -20.32 -8.24 -14.02
CA ASP A 39 -19.68 -6.93 -14.06
C ASP A 39 -19.78 -6.24 -12.70
N THR A 40 -20.95 -6.33 -12.03
CA THR A 40 -21.13 -5.85 -10.64
C THR A 40 -20.21 -6.56 -9.66
N ILE A 41 -20.05 -7.89 -9.75
CA ILE A 41 -19.11 -8.67 -8.93
C ILE A 41 -17.69 -8.19 -9.16
N SER A 42 -17.29 -7.98 -10.42
CA SER A 42 -15.97 -7.46 -10.78
C SER A 42 -15.72 -6.09 -10.17
N ASP A 43 -16.69 -5.19 -10.22
CA ASP A 43 -16.55 -3.85 -9.68
C ASP A 43 -16.52 -3.84 -8.14
N ILE A 44 -17.32 -4.68 -7.48
CA ILE A 44 -17.25 -4.87 -6.02
C ILE A 44 -15.90 -5.45 -5.62
N LYS A 45 -15.36 -6.44 -6.35
CA LYS A 45 -14.01 -6.99 -6.10
C LYS A 45 -12.94 -5.91 -6.26
N LYS A 46 -12.99 -5.08 -7.32
CA LYS A 46 -12.06 -3.95 -7.50
C LYS A 46 -12.14 -2.90 -6.38
N ILE A 47 -13.35 -2.63 -5.86
CA ILE A 47 -13.55 -1.71 -4.74
C ILE A 47 -13.04 -2.37 -3.45
N GLY A 48 -13.33 -3.66 -3.23
CA GLY A 48 -12.81 -4.44 -2.10
C GLY A 48 -11.29 -4.54 -2.09
N ASP A 49 -10.67 -4.71 -3.27
CA ASP A 49 -9.21 -4.70 -3.44
C ASP A 49 -8.60 -3.30 -3.16
N ARG A 50 -9.38 -2.23 -3.36
CA ARG A 50 -8.96 -0.86 -3.01
C ARG A 50 -9.22 -0.51 -1.54
N GLN A 51 -10.21 -1.12 -0.91
CA GLN A 51 -10.49 -1.04 0.53
C GLN A 51 -10.02 -2.34 1.18
N HIS A 52 -8.69 -2.54 1.30
CA HIS A 52 -8.16 -3.64 2.09
C HIS A 52 -8.62 -3.49 3.54
N ILE A 53 -9.74 -4.15 3.86
CA ILE A 53 -10.13 -4.38 5.24
C ILE A 53 -9.11 -5.39 5.78
N VAL A 54 -8.24 -4.91 6.63
CA VAL A 54 -7.41 -5.77 7.46
C VAL A 54 -8.37 -6.56 8.35
N SER A 55 -8.22 -7.86 8.38
CA SER A 55 -9.16 -8.80 8.99
C SER A 55 -9.46 -8.59 10.49
N SER A 56 -8.76 -7.69 11.15
CA SER A 56 -9.01 -7.32 12.55
C SER A 56 -9.49 -5.86 12.66
N PRO A 57 -10.75 -5.64 13.07
CA PRO A 57 -11.30 -4.28 13.22
C PRO A 57 -10.61 -3.41 14.26
N ASN A 58 -9.75 -3.99 15.09
CA ASN A 58 -8.98 -3.27 16.11
C ASN A 58 -7.52 -2.99 15.71
N THR A 59 -7.14 -3.23 14.45
CA THR A 59 -5.78 -2.96 13.99
C THR A 59 -5.58 -1.46 13.81
N ASP A 60 -4.64 -0.91 14.57
CA ASP A 60 -4.19 0.47 14.50
C ASP A 60 -2.67 0.45 14.37
N ALA A 61 -2.20 0.60 13.13
CA ALA A 61 -0.80 0.41 12.77
C ALA A 61 -0.42 1.25 11.56
N ASP A 62 0.87 1.56 11.46
CA ASP A 62 1.50 2.01 10.22
C ASP A 62 2.37 0.87 9.68
N ALA A 63 2.20 0.54 8.40
CA ALA A 63 3.00 -0.50 7.75
C ALA A 63 3.96 0.14 6.75
N ILE A 64 5.25 -0.12 6.94
CA ILE A 64 6.35 0.48 6.20
C ILE A 64 6.99 -0.58 5.32
N GLY A 65 6.85 -0.40 4.01
CA GLY A 65 7.43 -1.26 2.99
C GLY A 65 8.52 -0.53 2.23
N ILE A 66 9.54 -1.27 1.81
CA ILE A 66 10.69 -0.74 1.08
C ILE A 66 10.88 -1.57 -0.19
N TYR A 67 11.23 -0.91 -1.25
CA TYR A 67 11.65 -1.53 -2.50
C TYR A 67 12.82 -0.76 -3.10
N SER A 68 13.82 -1.46 -3.61
CA SER A 68 15.01 -0.86 -4.23
C SER A 68 15.30 -1.54 -5.57
N ASP A 69 15.77 -0.75 -6.54
CA ASP A 69 16.30 -1.22 -7.82
C ASP A 69 17.42 -0.29 -8.32
N ASP A 70 17.76 -0.38 -9.61
CA ASP A 70 18.80 0.43 -10.26
C ASP A 70 18.49 1.93 -10.37
N LEU A 71 17.24 2.35 -10.22
CA LEU A 71 16.84 3.77 -10.16
C LEU A 71 16.99 4.37 -8.75
N GLY A 72 17.01 3.51 -7.73
CA GLY A 72 17.08 3.95 -6.34
C GLY A 72 16.21 3.13 -5.41
N SER A 73 15.77 3.76 -4.35
CA SER A 73 14.93 3.14 -3.34
C SER A 73 13.63 3.92 -3.15
N ALA A 74 12.57 3.22 -2.78
CA ALA A 74 11.32 3.82 -2.35
C ALA A 74 10.87 3.24 -1.01
N VAL A 75 10.33 4.11 -0.18
CA VAL A 75 9.69 3.76 1.09
C VAL A 75 8.22 4.12 0.99
N SER A 76 7.34 3.20 1.31
CA SER A 76 5.91 3.47 1.42
C SER A 76 5.47 3.26 2.86
N VAL A 77 4.61 4.15 3.34
CA VAL A 77 3.94 4.05 4.64
C VAL A 77 2.45 3.94 4.39
N LEU A 78 1.83 2.85 4.85
CA LEU A 78 0.38 2.65 4.85
C LEU A 78 -0.17 2.94 6.23
N PHE A 79 -1.16 3.83 6.31
CA PHE A 79 -1.85 4.14 7.55
C PHE A 79 -3.08 3.24 7.72
N VAL A 80 -3.08 2.45 8.78
CA VAL A 80 -4.20 1.55 9.11
C VAL A 80 -4.85 2.02 10.41
N ARG A 81 -6.14 2.36 10.34
CA ARG A 81 -6.94 2.82 11.48
C ARG A 81 -8.23 2.02 11.54
N GLY A 82 -8.51 1.42 12.70
CA GLY A 82 -9.69 0.58 12.86
C GLY A 82 -9.74 -0.60 11.88
N GLY A 83 -8.59 -1.15 11.46
CA GLY A 83 -8.50 -2.23 10.49
C GLY A 83 -8.70 -1.82 9.02
N ILE A 84 -8.77 -0.53 8.72
CA ILE A 84 -8.95 0.01 7.37
C ILE A 84 -7.72 0.83 6.99
N ILE A 85 -7.22 0.67 5.76
CA ILE A 85 -6.19 1.54 5.21
C ILE A 85 -6.84 2.90 4.92
N THR A 86 -6.42 3.93 5.65
CA THR A 86 -6.99 5.29 5.55
C THR A 86 -6.21 6.18 4.60
N ASP A 87 -4.89 6.00 4.52
CA ASP A 87 -4.03 6.81 3.66
C ASP A 87 -2.70 6.09 3.38
N ARG A 88 -1.89 6.69 2.50
CA ARG A 88 -0.51 6.25 2.22
C ARG A 88 0.39 7.44 1.91
N GLU A 89 1.64 7.33 2.32
CA GLU A 89 2.72 8.22 1.89
C GLU A 89 3.86 7.42 1.26
N CYS A 90 4.56 8.03 0.30
CA CYS A 90 5.68 7.39 -0.36
C CYS A 90 6.85 8.37 -0.50
N PHE A 91 8.06 7.87 -0.26
CA PHE A 91 9.32 8.60 -0.35
C PHE A 91 10.20 7.93 -1.40
N PHE A 92 10.92 8.72 -2.15
CA PHE A 92 11.86 8.23 -3.17
C PHE A 92 13.28 8.72 -2.83
N PHE A 93 14.23 7.81 -2.95
CA PHE A 93 15.66 8.05 -2.80
C PHE A 93 16.33 7.64 -4.10
N PRO A 94 17.03 8.57 -4.81
CA PRO A 94 17.73 8.23 -6.04
C PRO A 94 18.87 7.24 -5.77
N ALA A 95 19.39 6.61 -6.83
CA ALA A 95 20.39 5.53 -6.70
C ALA A 95 21.71 5.97 -6.03
N GLU A 96 22.01 7.26 -6.06
CA GLU A 96 23.17 7.85 -5.40
C GLU A 96 23.02 7.91 -3.87
N GLU A 97 21.79 7.80 -3.38
CA GLU A 97 21.47 7.80 -1.94
C GLU A 97 21.26 6.36 -1.45
N ILE A 98 22.13 5.92 -0.57
CA ILE A 98 22.03 4.56 0.00
C ILE A 98 20.95 4.56 1.08
N LEU A 99 19.91 3.75 0.88
CA LEU A 99 18.90 3.50 1.89
C LEU A 99 19.33 2.34 2.80
N ASP A 100 20.16 2.66 3.78
CA ASP A 100 20.57 1.73 4.85
C ASP A 100 19.70 1.88 6.11
N SER A 101 20.03 1.12 7.17
CA SER A 101 19.32 1.17 8.45
C SER A 101 19.30 2.58 9.04
N GLY A 102 20.43 3.29 9.03
CA GLY A 102 20.57 4.64 9.58
C GLY A 102 19.75 5.68 8.79
N THR A 103 19.77 5.61 7.46
CA THR A 103 18.99 6.50 6.59
C THR A 103 17.49 6.27 6.82
N LEU A 104 17.05 5.01 6.89
CA LEU A 104 15.68 4.67 7.19
C LEU A 104 15.26 5.16 8.59
N THR A 105 16.11 4.96 9.58
CA THR A 105 15.88 5.45 10.95
C THR A 105 15.74 6.97 10.98
N SER A 106 16.60 7.69 10.28
CA SER A 106 16.52 9.15 10.17
C SER A 106 15.24 9.62 9.49
N LEU A 107 14.84 8.94 8.41
CA LEU A 107 13.55 9.18 7.73
C LEU A 107 12.39 8.99 8.71
N LEU A 108 12.33 7.85 9.40
CA LEU A 108 11.22 7.54 10.30
C LEU A 108 11.21 8.46 11.52
N PHE A 109 12.37 8.81 12.05
CA PHE A 109 12.48 9.76 13.14
C PHE A 109 11.92 11.13 12.74
N GLY A 110 12.33 11.69 11.60
CA GLY A 110 11.79 12.94 11.07
C GLY A 110 10.29 12.83 10.77
N PHE A 111 9.88 11.74 10.13
CA PHE A 111 8.49 11.49 9.76
C PHE A 111 7.53 11.50 10.95
N TYR A 112 7.93 10.91 12.10
CA TYR A 112 7.10 10.86 13.30
C TYR A 112 7.31 12.05 14.25
N THR A 113 8.30 12.91 14.02
CA THR A 113 8.57 14.07 14.89
C THR A 113 7.45 15.11 14.81
N ASP A 114 6.94 15.35 13.62
CA ASP A 114 5.94 16.38 13.36
C ASP A 114 4.49 15.83 13.40
N ARG A 115 4.31 14.56 13.79
CA ARG A 115 2.98 13.94 13.84
C ARG A 115 2.40 13.95 15.24
N GLU A 116 1.19 14.47 15.37
CA GLU A 116 0.43 14.49 16.63
C GLU A 116 0.01 13.07 17.07
N TYR A 117 -0.08 12.14 16.12
CA TYR A 117 -0.55 10.79 16.39
C TYR A 117 0.42 9.74 15.85
N ILE A 118 0.86 8.86 16.73
CA ILE A 118 1.63 7.65 16.41
C ILE A 118 0.78 6.43 16.81
N PRO A 119 0.60 5.43 15.92
CA PRO A 119 -0.21 4.26 16.24
C PRO A 119 0.49 3.35 17.25
N LYS A 120 -0.25 2.42 17.85
CA LYS A 120 0.32 1.45 18.80
C LYS A 120 1.34 0.50 18.19
N GLU A 121 1.31 0.34 16.89
CA GLU A 121 2.19 -0.58 16.16
C GLU A 121 2.74 0.08 14.91
N VAL A 122 4.05 -0.03 14.73
CA VAL A 122 4.75 0.33 13.50
C VAL A 122 5.38 -0.95 12.94
N LEU A 123 4.90 -1.38 11.78
CA LEU A 123 5.26 -2.64 11.14
C LEU A 123 6.31 -2.37 10.07
N LEU A 124 7.44 -3.03 10.14
CA LEU A 124 8.56 -2.83 9.21
C LEU A 124 8.67 -3.98 8.20
N GLY A 125 8.96 -3.66 6.95
CA GLY A 125 9.42 -4.60 5.92
C GLY A 125 10.93 -4.84 5.94
N TYR A 126 11.66 -4.12 6.77
CA TYR A 126 13.11 -4.14 6.84
C TYR A 126 13.58 -4.36 8.29
N ASP A 127 14.67 -5.11 8.45
CA ASP A 127 15.28 -5.32 9.77
C ASP A 127 16.25 -4.17 10.07
N LEU A 128 15.98 -3.39 11.11
CA LEU A 128 16.86 -2.34 11.59
C LEU A 128 18.04 -2.92 12.40
N LEU A 129 19.15 -2.22 12.42
CA LEU A 129 20.20 -2.51 13.37
C LEU A 129 19.70 -2.28 14.81
N PRO A 130 20.19 -3.05 15.81
CA PRO A 130 19.69 -2.94 17.19
C PRO A 130 19.80 -1.53 17.79
N GLU A 131 20.83 -0.78 17.44
CA GLU A 131 21.05 0.61 17.86
C GLU A 131 20.02 1.56 17.26
N ASP A 132 19.74 1.41 15.96
CA ASP A 132 18.74 2.19 15.23
C ASP A 132 17.33 1.90 15.74
N GLN A 133 17.01 0.63 15.97
CA GLN A 133 15.74 0.23 16.57
C GLN A 133 15.54 0.85 17.95
N SER A 134 16.58 0.80 18.81
CA SER A 134 16.53 1.38 20.15
C SER A 134 16.32 2.89 20.12
N MET A 135 16.90 3.58 19.14
CA MET A 135 16.72 5.02 18.95
C MET A 135 15.28 5.38 18.60
N LEU A 136 14.64 4.64 17.68
CA LEU A 136 13.24 4.84 17.33
C LEU A 136 12.29 4.46 18.46
N GLU A 137 12.57 3.37 19.19
CA GLU A 137 11.78 2.96 20.35
C GLU A 137 11.83 4.01 21.46
N ALA A 138 12.99 4.62 21.71
CA ALA A 138 13.13 5.73 22.66
C ALA A 138 12.29 6.94 22.23
N LYS A 139 12.30 7.29 20.94
CA LYS A 139 11.47 8.37 20.40
C LYS A 139 9.99 8.07 20.56
N PHE A 140 9.56 6.87 20.23
CA PHE A 140 8.16 6.47 20.33
C PHE A 140 7.66 6.39 21.78
N ALA A 141 8.54 6.10 22.74
CA ALA A 141 8.18 6.08 24.15
C ALA A 141 7.70 7.45 24.66
N GLU A 142 8.08 8.55 24.04
CA GLU A 142 7.59 9.89 24.34
C GLU A 142 6.09 10.04 24.03
N SER A 143 5.58 9.29 23.05
CA SER A 143 4.18 9.34 22.58
C SER A 143 3.32 8.20 23.13
N GLY A 144 3.89 7.28 23.94
CA GLY A 144 3.20 6.16 24.54
C GLY A 144 3.85 4.80 24.23
N SER A 145 3.12 3.72 24.49
CA SER A 145 3.61 2.36 24.22
C SER A 145 3.43 2.02 22.74
N VAL A 146 4.43 2.26 21.92
CA VAL A 146 4.48 1.90 20.49
C VAL A 146 5.37 0.67 20.32
N ARG A 147 4.90 -0.32 19.58
CA ARG A 147 5.70 -1.51 19.22
C ARG A 147 6.21 -1.39 17.80
N LEU A 148 7.51 -1.45 17.64
CA LEU A 148 8.22 -1.44 16.36
C LEU A 148 8.73 -2.86 16.06
N TYR A 149 8.26 -3.50 14.99
CA TYR A 149 8.70 -4.84 14.65
C TYR A 149 8.39 -5.25 13.21
N ARG A 150 9.08 -6.29 12.73
CA ARG A 150 8.82 -6.92 11.43
C ARG A 150 7.89 -8.12 11.61
N PRO A 151 6.65 -8.07 11.10
CA PRO A 151 5.72 -9.20 11.17
C PRO A 151 6.14 -10.30 10.20
N GLN A 152 6.15 -11.56 10.64
CA GLN A 152 6.58 -12.70 9.82
C GLN A 152 5.42 -13.43 9.13
N ARG A 153 4.16 -13.22 9.55
CA ARG A 153 2.99 -13.93 9.02
C ARG A 153 1.67 -13.22 9.39
N GLY A 154 0.60 -13.62 8.70
CA GLY A 154 -0.75 -13.12 8.98
C GLY A 154 -1.04 -11.76 8.34
N ASP A 155 -2.13 -11.13 8.77
CA ASP A 155 -2.63 -9.90 8.15
C ASP A 155 -1.65 -8.74 8.23
N LYS A 156 -0.91 -8.62 9.33
CA LYS A 156 0.11 -7.56 9.48
C LYS A 156 1.29 -7.74 8.52
N HIS A 157 1.69 -8.97 8.23
CA HIS A 157 2.68 -9.25 7.20
C HIS A 157 2.17 -8.84 5.81
N ARG A 158 0.90 -9.15 5.50
CA ARG A 158 0.28 -8.73 4.23
C ARG A 158 0.22 -7.21 4.07
N LEU A 159 0.02 -6.47 5.18
CA LEU A 159 0.08 -5.00 5.13
C LEU A 159 1.47 -4.50 4.74
N VAL A 160 2.51 -5.12 5.26
CA VAL A 160 3.89 -4.80 4.89
C VAL A 160 4.14 -5.15 3.43
N GLU A 161 3.77 -6.34 2.98
CA GLU A 161 3.87 -6.74 1.55
C GLU A 161 3.12 -5.77 0.63
N GLN A 162 1.94 -5.30 1.04
CA GLN A 162 1.19 -4.30 0.29
C GLN A 162 1.92 -2.95 0.26
N SER A 163 2.54 -2.55 1.35
CA SER A 163 3.36 -1.34 1.41
C SER A 163 4.59 -1.46 0.51
N GLU A 164 5.28 -2.62 0.51
CA GLU A 164 6.38 -2.93 -0.41
C GLU A 164 5.95 -2.85 -1.88
N ASN A 165 4.79 -3.40 -2.21
CA ASN A 165 4.23 -3.29 -3.56
C ASN A 165 3.92 -1.84 -3.96
N ASN A 166 3.48 -0.99 -3.03
CA ASN A 166 3.30 0.44 -3.30
C ASN A 166 4.64 1.14 -3.57
N ALA A 167 5.68 0.84 -2.79
CA ALA A 167 7.03 1.35 -3.03
C ALA A 167 7.55 0.93 -4.42
N LYS A 168 7.37 -0.35 -4.78
CA LYS A 168 7.70 -0.88 -6.11
C LYS A 168 6.96 -0.14 -7.23
N ASN A 169 5.66 0.06 -7.08
CA ASN A 169 4.85 0.76 -8.08
C ASN A 169 5.30 2.22 -8.26
N LEU A 170 5.77 2.88 -7.20
CA LEU A 170 6.35 4.22 -7.31
C LEU A 170 7.59 4.23 -8.21
N LEU A 171 8.53 3.29 -8.00
CA LEU A 171 9.74 3.19 -8.84
C LEU A 171 9.39 2.83 -10.29
N MET A 172 8.48 1.90 -10.52
CA MET A 172 8.02 1.55 -11.86
C MET A 172 7.43 2.77 -12.59
N HIS A 173 6.61 3.55 -11.91
CA HIS A 173 6.02 4.76 -12.49
C HIS A 173 7.07 5.84 -12.78
N LYS A 174 8.06 6.00 -11.90
CA LYS A 174 9.19 6.91 -12.16
C LYS A 174 9.98 6.48 -13.40
N ARG A 175 10.30 5.19 -13.52
CA ARG A 175 11.00 4.62 -14.69
C ARG A 175 10.25 4.91 -15.99
N GLU A 176 8.94 4.67 -16.02
CA GLU A 176 8.12 4.96 -17.20
C GLU A 176 8.13 6.45 -17.57
N THR A 177 8.15 7.33 -16.57
CA THR A 177 8.17 8.77 -16.78
C THR A 177 9.52 9.24 -17.32
N GLU A 178 10.62 8.71 -16.78
CA GLU A 178 11.98 9.00 -17.24
C GLU A 178 12.20 8.51 -18.67
N ASP A 179 11.76 7.28 -18.99
CA ASP A 179 11.83 6.72 -20.35
C ASP A 179 11.04 7.56 -21.36
N ARG A 180 9.86 8.05 -20.98
CA ARG A 180 9.05 8.95 -21.83
C ARG A 180 9.76 10.28 -22.07
N THR A 181 10.33 10.86 -21.01
CA THR A 181 11.06 12.13 -21.07
C THR A 181 12.30 11.98 -21.96
N THR A 182 13.06 10.92 -21.79
CA THR A 182 14.25 10.64 -22.60
C THR A 182 13.89 10.45 -24.08
N LYS A 183 12.85 9.69 -24.40
CA LYS A 183 12.36 9.50 -25.77
C LYS A 183 11.88 10.81 -26.39
N PHE A 184 11.17 11.65 -25.62
CA PHE A 184 10.71 12.96 -26.07
C PHE A 184 11.89 13.88 -26.37
N LEU A 185 12.88 13.97 -25.45
CA LEU A 185 14.08 14.80 -25.66
C LEU A 185 14.91 14.33 -26.86
N ALA A 186 15.08 13.01 -27.04
CA ALA A 186 15.74 12.45 -28.22
C ALA A 186 15.02 12.82 -29.52
N GLY A 187 13.67 12.77 -29.52
CA GLY A 187 12.87 13.21 -30.67
C GLY A 187 13.03 14.70 -30.97
N VAL A 188 13.07 15.56 -29.95
CA VAL A 188 13.31 17.01 -30.10
C VAL A 188 14.72 17.28 -30.61
N ALA A 189 15.75 16.60 -30.06
CA ALA A 189 17.13 16.74 -30.51
C ALA A 189 17.28 16.37 -31.99
N SER A 190 16.70 15.23 -32.40
CA SER A 190 16.67 14.80 -33.80
C SER A 190 15.96 15.80 -34.72
N PHE A 191 14.82 16.37 -34.28
CA PHE A 191 14.09 17.39 -35.04
C PHE A 191 14.90 18.67 -35.22
N LEU A 192 15.67 19.07 -34.21
CA LEU A 192 16.53 20.26 -34.24
C LEU A 192 17.90 20.03 -34.86
N GLY A 193 18.23 18.79 -35.29
CA GLY A 193 19.55 18.44 -35.83
C GLY A 193 20.68 18.54 -34.81
N LEU A 194 20.36 18.39 -33.52
CA LEU A 194 21.32 18.35 -32.42
C LEU A 194 21.68 16.88 -32.18
N GLU A 195 22.89 16.45 -32.55
CA GLU A 195 23.47 15.15 -32.22
C GLU A 195 24.24 15.21 -30.90
#